data_c6bb5ebe7cec031243bdfe8e6e8fedaa
#
_entry.id   c6bb5ebe7cec031243bdfe8e6e8fedaa
#
_cell.length_a   1.000
_cell.length_b   1.000
_cell.length_c   1.000
_cell.angle_alpha   90.00
_cell.angle_beta   90.00
_cell.angle_gamma   90.00
#
_symmetry.space_group_name_H-M   'P 1'
#
loop_
_entity.id
_entity.type
_entity.pdbx_description
1 polymer ?
#
loop_
_entity_poly.entity_id
_entity_poly.type
_entity_poly.pdbx_seq_one_letter_code
_entity_poly.pdbx_strand_id
1 'polypeptide(L)'
;MRHLQTWAFAAALLPLASADWQFKSRSDLAPPRLNITIPASPDVEKGYLFVAPFPGLPDTGTEMHGPRQEGPYIFRDDGELVWSGYTYYSIWATNFQKARWNGKDILFSFEGDHNPGYGHGHGHATILDQHYETIRELRAGNHKLMDKHEFHIIDEQTGLLQVYQPVPTDLTRWDGNPEQQWIVDAIFQGALCQIQSHFQKLIQIELNIETGELLFEWSSLAHVSPDG
;
A
#
# COMPACT_ATOMS: atom_id res chain seq x y z
N MET A 1 51.91 -54.48 -1.18
CA MET A 1 50.81 -53.90 -2.02
C MET A 1 49.87 -53.14 -1.10
N ARG A 2 49.89 -51.80 -1.21
CA ARG A 2 49.02 -50.89 -0.42
C ARG A 2 47.88 -50.50 -1.30
N HIS A 3 46.66 -50.85 -0.95
CA HIS A 3 45.44 -50.39 -1.63
C HIS A 3 45.13 -48.97 -1.21
N LEU A 4 45.24 -48.01 -2.13
CA LEU A 4 44.70 -46.67 -1.96
C LEU A 4 43.18 -46.75 -2.26
N GLN A 5 42.36 -46.55 -1.23
CA GLN A 5 40.94 -46.29 -1.40
C GLN A 5 40.74 -44.82 -1.70
N THR A 6 40.36 -44.52 -2.93
CA THR A 6 39.89 -43.19 -3.38
C THR A 6 38.45 -43.00 -2.94
N TRP A 7 38.24 -42.09 -1.98
CA TRP A 7 36.91 -41.61 -1.60
C TRP A 7 36.49 -40.54 -2.61
N ALA A 8 35.51 -40.84 -3.45
CA ALA A 8 34.84 -39.85 -4.29
C ALA A 8 33.83 -39.07 -3.44
N PHE A 9 34.13 -37.85 -3.12
CA PHE A 9 33.12 -36.91 -2.57
C PHE A 9 32.15 -36.54 -3.69
N ALA A 10 30.96 -37.11 -3.64
CA ALA A 10 29.83 -36.58 -4.43
C ALA A 10 29.37 -35.29 -3.75
N ALA A 11 29.78 -34.14 -4.30
CA ALA A 11 29.23 -32.86 -3.95
C ALA A 11 27.76 -32.83 -4.45
N ALA A 12 26.82 -32.98 -3.54
CA ALA A 12 25.42 -32.75 -3.81
C ALA A 12 25.26 -31.26 -4.12
N LEU A 13 25.12 -30.92 -5.39
CA LEU A 13 24.64 -29.62 -5.82
C LEU A 13 23.18 -29.48 -5.36
N LEU A 14 22.98 -28.92 -4.17
CA LEU A 14 21.67 -28.43 -3.77
C LEU A 14 21.29 -27.31 -4.77
N PRO A 15 20.16 -27.41 -5.46
CA PRO A 15 19.71 -26.30 -6.26
C PRO A 15 19.49 -25.12 -5.31
N LEU A 16 20.22 -24.02 -5.50
CA LEU A 16 19.90 -22.75 -4.91
C LEU A 16 18.50 -22.39 -5.43
N ALA A 17 17.49 -22.59 -4.62
CA ALA A 17 16.15 -22.13 -4.94
C ALA A 17 16.24 -20.60 -5.01
N SER A 18 16.29 -20.07 -6.23
CA SER A 18 16.14 -18.63 -6.44
C SER A 18 14.73 -18.25 -6.02
N ALA A 19 14.60 -17.39 -5.01
CA ALA A 19 13.32 -16.91 -4.54
C ALA A 19 12.62 -15.98 -5.54
N ASP A 20 13.40 -15.41 -6.47
CA ASP A 20 12.93 -14.40 -7.41
C ASP A 20 13.00 -14.89 -8.86
N TRP A 21 12.14 -14.33 -9.72
CA TRP A 21 12.19 -14.56 -11.15
C TRP A 21 13.40 -13.86 -11.77
N GLN A 22 13.93 -14.46 -12.83
CA GLN A 22 14.92 -13.83 -13.69
C GLN A 22 14.50 -14.00 -15.15
N PHE A 23 14.28 -12.89 -15.85
CA PHE A 23 13.85 -12.87 -17.24
C PHE A 23 15.02 -12.52 -18.16
N LYS A 24 15.16 -13.26 -19.26
CA LYS A 24 16.21 -12.98 -20.27
C LYS A 24 15.96 -11.67 -21.00
N SER A 25 14.69 -11.35 -21.26
CA SER A 25 14.27 -10.13 -21.99
C SER A 25 14.22 -8.88 -21.08
N ARG A 26 14.12 -9.07 -19.78
CA ARG A 26 14.06 -8.02 -18.77
C ARG A 26 14.90 -8.41 -17.58
N SER A 27 16.21 -8.45 -17.79
CA SER A 27 17.21 -8.82 -16.76
C SER A 27 17.32 -7.82 -15.61
N ASP A 28 16.72 -6.65 -15.77
CA ASP A 28 16.52 -5.61 -14.78
C ASP A 28 15.43 -5.96 -13.75
N LEU A 29 14.55 -6.91 -14.06
CA LEU A 29 13.46 -7.32 -13.18
C LEU A 29 13.79 -8.62 -12.43
N ALA A 30 13.58 -8.57 -11.11
CA ALA A 30 13.68 -9.69 -10.19
C ALA A 30 12.44 -9.72 -9.26
N PRO A 31 11.23 -9.91 -9.80
CA PRO A 31 10.00 -9.93 -9.01
C PRO A 31 9.96 -11.18 -8.11
N PRO A 32 9.23 -11.12 -6.98
CA PRO A 32 9.08 -12.26 -6.09
C PRO A 32 8.33 -13.41 -6.77
N ARG A 33 8.61 -14.63 -6.33
CA ARG A 33 7.87 -15.83 -6.72
C ARG A 33 6.90 -16.19 -5.60
N LEU A 34 5.62 -16.36 -5.98
CA LEU A 34 4.63 -16.88 -5.05
C LEU A 34 4.87 -18.38 -4.79
N ASN A 35 4.93 -18.76 -3.53
CA ASN A 35 4.94 -20.15 -3.12
C ASN A 35 3.50 -20.60 -2.83
N ILE A 36 2.90 -21.32 -3.77
CA ILE A 36 1.53 -21.83 -3.62
C ILE A 36 1.58 -23.09 -2.78
N THR A 37 1.27 -22.97 -1.50
CA THR A 37 1.27 -24.11 -0.55
C THR A 37 -0.01 -24.93 -0.63
N ILE A 38 -1.13 -24.29 -1.01
CA ILE A 38 -2.44 -24.93 -1.20
C ILE A 38 -2.97 -24.48 -2.57
N PRO A 39 -2.99 -25.35 -3.58
CA PRO A 39 -3.54 -25.03 -4.89
C PRO A 39 -5.04 -24.69 -4.81
N ALA A 40 -5.49 -23.76 -5.66
CA ALA A 40 -6.90 -23.45 -5.78
C ALA A 40 -7.69 -24.68 -6.27
N SER A 41 -8.90 -24.85 -5.72
CA SER A 41 -9.86 -25.84 -6.22
C SER A 41 -10.30 -25.51 -7.65
N PRO A 42 -10.67 -26.50 -8.47
CA PRO A 42 -11.22 -26.25 -9.81
C PRO A 42 -12.46 -25.36 -9.84
N ASP A 43 -13.19 -25.28 -8.73
CA ASP A 43 -14.43 -24.50 -8.59
C ASP A 43 -14.18 -23.03 -8.21
N VAL A 44 -12.93 -22.64 -7.96
CA VAL A 44 -12.57 -21.25 -7.65
C VAL A 44 -12.58 -20.43 -8.94
N GLU A 45 -13.22 -19.28 -8.90
CA GLU A 45 -13.20 -18.33 -10.01
C GLU A 45 -11.76 -17.87 -10.31
N LYS A 46 -11.40 -17.88 -11.59
CA LYS A 46 -10.09 -17.43 -12.04
C LYS A 46 -9.96 -15.91 -11.94
N GLY A 47 -8.79 -15.45 -11.48
CA GLY A 47 -8.59 -14.03 -11.28
C GLY A 47 -7.13 -13.62 -11.16
N TYR A 48 -6.95 -12.39 -10.69
CA TYR A 48 -5.65 -11.79 -10.47
C TYR A 48 -5.47 -11.42 -9.00
N LEU A 49 -4.24 -11.57 -8.52
CA LEU A 49 -3.81 -11.17 -7.19
C LEU A 49 -3.04 -9.87 -7.30
N PHE A 50 -3.54 -8.83 -6.63
CA PHE A 50 -2.88 -7.53 -6.51
C PHE A 50 -2.15 -7.51 -5.18
N VAL A 51 -0.83 -7.40 -5.21
CA VAL A 51 0.00 -7.44 -4.01
C VAL A 51 1.05 -6.34 -4.02
N ALA A 52 1.28 -5.75 -2.86
CA ALA A 52 2.36 -4.81 -2.62
C ALA A 52 3.11 -5.30 -1.37
N PRO A 53 4.08 -6.20 -1.52
CA PRO A 53 4.72 -6.84 -0.40
C PRO A 53 5.58 -5.85 0.39
N PHE A 54 5.47 -5.93 1.70
CA PHE A 54 6.28 -5.14 2.62
C PHE A 54 7.59 -5.86 2.93
N PRO A 55 8.75 -5.18 2.83
CA PRO A 55 10.05 -5.83 3.00
C PRO A 55 10.38 -6.22 4.45
N GLY A 56 9.61 -5.74 5.41
CA GLY A 56 9.84 -5.93 6.84
C GLY A 56 10.43 -4.69 7.52
N LEU A 57 10.56 -4.76 8.84
CA LEU A 57 11.10 -3.70 9.68
C LEU A 57 12.47 -4.14 10.21
N PRO A 58 13.55 -3.40 9.94
CA PRO A 58 14.91 -3.80 10.32
C PRO A 58 15.10 -3.96 11.84
N ASP A 59 14.33 -3.22 12.66
CA ASP A 59 14.51 -3.16 14.10
C ASP A 59 13.61 -4.11 14.91
N THR A 60 12.79 -4.93 14.27
CA THR A 60 11.82 -5.81 14.97
C THR A 60 12.35 -7.22 15.20
N GLY A 61 13.61 -7.52 14.86
CA GLY A 61 14.17 -8.86 14.89
C GLY A 61 13.58 -9.80 13.82
N THR A 62 12.70 -9.30 12.99
CA THR A 62 12.30 -9.94 11.75
C THR A 62 13.30 -9.57 10.69
N GLU A 63 14.07 -10.52 10.22
CA GLU A 63 14.94 -10.30 9.07
C GLU A 63 14.08 -9.76 7.91
N MET A 64 14.65 -8.85 7.12
CA MET A 64 13.98 -8.35 5.92
C MET A 64 13.82 -9.49 4.92
N HIS A 65 12.61 -10.02 4.82
CA HIS A 65 12.26 -11.16 3.94
C HIS A 65 11.49 -10.72 2.68
N GLY A 66 11.39 -9.43 2.46
CA GLY A 66 10.69 -8.88 1.30
C GLY A 66 11.40 -9.17 -0.02
N PRO A 67 10.75 -8.89 -1.15
CA PRO A 67 11.36 -9.01 -2.46
C PRO A 67 12.55 -8.07 -2.59
N ARG A 68 13.52 -8.44 -3.43
CA ARG A 68 14.69 -7.57 -3.72
C ARG A 68 14.29 -6.29 -4.43
N GLN A 69 13.20 -6.33 -5.16
CA GLN A 69 12.59 -5.18 -5.80
C GLN A 69 11.25 -4.94 -5.14
N GLU A 70 11.16 -3.86 -4.40
CA GLU A 70 9.92 -3.41 -3.77
C GLU A 70 9.01 -2.80 -4.81
N GLY A 71 7.71 -2.95 -4.63
CA GLY A 71 6.70 -2.39 -5.50
C GLY A 71 5.44 -3.24 -5.56
N PRO A 72 4.41 -2.77 -6.23
CA PRO A 72 3.21 -3.55 -6.47
C PRO A 72 3.41 -4.54 -7.62
N TYR A 73 2.73 -5.67 -7.50
CA TYR A 73 2.77 -6.75 -8.48
C TYR A 73 1.37 -7.26 -8.79
N ILE A 74 1.18 -7.77 -10.00
CA ILE A 74 -0.02 -8.51 -10.39
C ILE A 74 0.40 -9.92 -10.77
N PHE A 75 -0.23 -10.90 -10.12
CA PHE A 75 -0.08 -12.32 -10.43
C PHE A 75 -1.41 -12.92 -10.86
N ARG A 76 -1.35 -14.00 -11.59
CA ARG A 76 -2.49 -14.90 -11.74
C ARG A 76 -2.63 -15.79 -10.50
N ASP A 77 -3.78 -16.40 -10.36
CA ASP A 77 -4.09 -17.33 -9.27
C ASP A 77 -3.22 -18.60 -9.24
N ASP A 78 -2.52 -18.90 -10.33
CA ASP A 78 -1.52 -19.96 -10.44
C ASP A 78 -0.09 -19.48 -10.07
N GLY A 79 0.06 -18.23 -9.67
CA GLY A 79 1.32 -17.62 -9.25
C GLY A 79 2.18 -17.09 -10.38
N GLU A 80 1.70 -17.12 -11.64
CA GLU A 80 2.44 -16.54 -12.75
C GLU A 80 2.38 -15.01 -12.71
N LEU A 81 3.54 -14.36 -12.88
CA LEU A 81 3.64 -12.91 -12.90
C LEU A 81 2.97 -12.35 -14.18
N VAL A 82 2.09 -11.38 -13.98
CA VAL A 82 1.42 -10.61 -15.04
C VAL A 82 2.11 -9.27 -15.23
N TRP A 83 2.40 -8.55 -14.12
CA TRP A 83 2.97 -7.22 -14.17
C TRP A 83 3.81 -6.93 -12.92
N SER A 84 4.89 -6.16 -13.12
CA SER A 84 5.75 -5.64 -12.08
C SER A 84 5.73 -4.12 -12.10
N GLY A 85 5.37 -3.51 -10.98
CA GLY A 85 5.36 -2.07 -10.80
C GLY A 85 6.68 -1.49 -10.30
N TYR A 86 7.73 -2.28 -10.18
CA TYR A 86 9.00 -1.88 -9.56
C TYR A 86 9.56 -0.54 -10.08
N THR A 87 9.47 -0.27 -11.37
CA THR A 87 10.01 0.97 -11.97
C THR A 87 9.00 2.10 -12.08
N TYR A 88 7.76 1.88 -11.65
CA TYR A 88 6.68 2.86 -11.73
C TYR A 88 6.54 3.72 -10.47
N TYR A 89 7.20 3.32 -9.38
CA TYR A 89 7.10 3.97 -8.08
C TYR A 89 8.49 4.36 -7.60
N SER A 90 8.62 5.57 -7.06
CA SER A 90 9.91 6.15 -6.61
C SER A 90 10.35 5.63 -5.25
N ILE A 91 9.37 5.24 -4.44
CA ILE A 91 9.54 4.79 -3.07
C ILE A 91 8.53 3.68 -2.77
N TRP A 92 8.40 3.30 -1.53
CA TRP A 92 7.50 2.23 -1.12
C TRP A 92 6.04 2.49 -1.54
N ALA A 93 5.40 1.44 -2.05
CA ALA A 93 4.01 1.45 -2.46
C ALA A 93 3.21 0.40 -1.70
N THR A 94 1.97 0.72 -1.33
CA THR A 94 1.02 -0.17 -0.67
C THR A 94 -0.41 0.16 -1.05
N ASN A 95 -1.38 -0.59 -0.52
CA ASN A 95 -2.80 -0.40 -0.84
C ASN A 95 -3.06 -0.44 -2.37
N PHE A 96 -2.41 -1.40 -3.05
CA PHE A 96 -2.48 -1.53 -4.50
C PHE A 96 -3.75 -2.25 -4.92
N GLN A 97 -4.59 -1.57 -5.71
CA GLN A 97 -5.92 -2.06 -6.06
C GLN A 97 -6.35 -1.62 -7.46
N LYS A 98 -7.31 -2.38 -7.99
CA LYS A 98 -8.11 -1.97 -9.14
C LYS A 98 -9.33 -1.17 -8.66
N ALA A 99 -9.66 -0.12 -9.39
CA ALA A 99 -10.90 0.64 -9.21
C ALA A 99 -11.46 1.10 -10.56
N ARG A 100 -12.54 1.87 -10.51
CA ARG A 100 -13.08 2.58 -11.66
C ARG A 100 -13.09 4.08 -11.40
N TRP A 101 -12.71 4.84 -12.41
CA TRP A 101 -12.76 6.31 -12.39
C TRP A 101 -13.21 6.82 -13.76
N ASN A 102 -14.24 7.67 -13.77
CA ASN A 102 -14.84 8.19 -15.00
C ASN A 102 -15.17 7.12 -16.05
N GLY A 103 -15.76 6.00 -15.62
CA GLY A 103 -16.13 4.88 -16.49
C GLY A 103 -14.99 4.01 -16.98
N LYS A 104 -13.75 4.27 -16.54
CA LYS A 104 -12.56 3.52 -16.94
C LYS A 104 -12.02 2.71 -15.78
N ASP A 105 -11.50 1.53 -16.08
CA ASP A 105 -10.70 0.76 -15.13
C ASP A 105 -9.34 1.43 -14.93
N ILE A 106 -8.94 1.56 -13.68
CA ILE A 106 -7.67 2.13 -13.26
C ILE A 106 -7.02 1.25 -12.20
N LEU A 107 -5.74 1.45 -11.99
CA LEU A 107 -5.03 0.94 -10.82
C LEU A 107 -4.64 2.12 -9.94
N PHE A 108 -4.65 1.93 -8.64
CA PHE A 108 -4.08 2.92 -7.71
C PHE A 108 -3.24 2.24 -6.63
N SER A 109 -2.32 3.00 -6.09
CA SER A 109 -1.49 2.61 -4.96
C SER A 109 -1.17 3.85 -4.12
N PHE A 110 -1.03 3.67 -2.83
CA PHE A 110 -0.30 4.64 -2.02
C PHE A 110 1.18 4.59 -2.44
N GLU A 111 1.79 5.75 -2.59
CA GLU A 111 3.23 5.92 -2.80
C GLU A 111 3.76 6.89 -1.74
N GLY A 112 4.72 6.45 -0.93
CA GLY A 112 5.22 7.26 0.16
C GLY A 112 6.16 6.50 1.09
N ASP A 113 6.42 7.10 2.23
CA ASP A 113 7.21 6.49 3.28
C ASP A 113 6.36 5.65 4.24
N HIS A 114 7.03 4.93 5.11
CA HIS A 114 6.46 4.23 6.24
C HIS A 114 7.27 4.55 7.49
N ASN A 115 6.61 5.11 8.49
CA ASN A 115 7.20 5.32 9.80
C ASN A 115 6.90 4.12 10.72
N PRO A 116 7.86 3.22 10.93
CA PRO A 116 7.62 2.01 11.73
C PRO A 116 7.34 2.31 13.20
N GLY A 117 7.85 3.42 13.73
CA GLY A 117 7.66 3.79 15.14
C GLY A 117 6.21 4.13 15.49
N TYR A 118 5.44 4.61 14.53
CA TYR A 118 4.04 5.03 14.73
C TYR A 118 3.04 4.25 13.85
N GLY A 119 3.53 3.44 12.92
CA GLY A 119 2.68 2.66 12.02
C GLY A 119 2.05 3.46 10.88
N HIS A 120 2.31 4.75 10.77
CA HIS A 120 1.76 5.65 9.75
C HIS A 120 2.69 5.80 8.55
N GLY A 121 2.18 6.38 7.47
CA GLY A 121 2.94 6.74 6.28
C GLY A 121 2.62 8.17 5.83
N HIS A 122 3.52 8.74 5.04
CA HIS A 122 3.32 10.06 4.45
C HIS A 122 3.56 9.97 2.95
N GLY A 123 2.53 10.26 2.17
CA GLY A 123 2.61 10.15 0.72
C GLY A 123 1.39 10.67 -0.01
N HIS A 124 1.08 10.00 -1.09
CA HIS A 124 -0.02 10.33 -2.00
C HIS A 124 -0.56 9.07 -2.67
N ALA A 125 -1.69 9.17 -3.35
CA ALA A 125 -2.19 8.12 -4.21
C ALA A 125 -1.68 8.33 -5.65
N THR A 126 -1.02 7.32 -6.21
CA THR A 126 -0.62 7.27 -7.61
C THR A 126 -1.63 6.44 -8.38
N ILE A 127 -2.23 7.02 -9.42
CA ILE A 127 -3.25 6.40 -10.25
C ILE A 127 -2.67 6.10 -11.63
N LEU A 128 -2.80 4.85 -12.06
CA LEU A 128 -2.36 4.38 -13.37
C LEU A 128 -3.57 4.03 -14.25
N ASP A 129 -3.44 4.26 -15.55
CA ASP A 129 -4.42 3.86 -16.53
C ASP A 129 -4.27 2.38 -16.95
N GLN A 130 -5.03 1.98 -17.98
CA GLN A 130 -5.02 0.63 -18.56
C GLN A 130 -3.70 0.26 -19.27
N HIS A 131 -2.84 1.25 -19.53
CA HIS A 131 -1.52 1.07 -20.14
C HIS A 131 -0.40 1.16 -19.10
N TYR A 132 -0.77 1.24 -17.81
CA TYR A 132 0.13 1.43 -16.68
C TYR A 132 0.84 2.80 -16.69
N GLU A 133 0.31 3.78 -17.41
CA GLU A 133 0.83 5.15 -17.38
C GLU A 133 0.26 5.91 -16.17
N THR A 134 1.11 6.64 -15.46
CA THR A 134 0.67 7.51 -14.37
C THR A 134 -0.16 8.65 -14.92
N ILE A 135 -1.46 8.65 -14.64
CA ILE A 135 -2.40 9.67 -15.09
C ILE A 135 -2.73 10.69 -14.01
N ARG A 136 -2.50 10.34 -12.74
CA ARG A 136 -2.77 11.23 -11.62
C ARG A 136 -1.95 10.87 -10.38
N GLU A 137 -1.45 11.91 -9.68
CA GLU A 137 -1.05 11.85 -8.29
C GLU A 137 -2.05 12.67 -7.48
N LEU A 138 -2.73 12.04 -6.53
CA LEU A 138 -3.70 12.69 -5.66
C LEU A 138 -3.10 12.87 -4.27
N ARG A 139 -2.99 14.11 -3.84
CA ARG A 139 -2.44 14.51 -2.53
C ARG A 139 -3.57 14.96 -1.61
N ALA A 140 -3.36 14.81 -0.31
CA ALA A 140 -4.26 15.38 0.67
C ALA A 140 -4.31 16.91 0.55
N GLY A 141 -5.49 17.49 0.79
CA GLY A 141 -5.71 18.93 0.78
C GLY A 141 -5.13 19.63 2.02
N ASN A 142 -5.19 20.98 2.01
CA ASN A 142 -4.78 21.82 3.15
C ASN A 142 -3.34 21.56 3.62
N HIS A 143 -2.42 21.27 2.69
CA HIS A 143 -1.01 20.99 2.99
C HIS A 143 -0.76 19.81 3.96
N LYS A 144 -1.71 18.88 4.02
CA LYS A 144 -1.58 17.65 4.81
C LYS A 144 -0.95 16.54 3.97
N LEU A 145 -0.51 15.48 4.63
CA LEU A 145 0.06 14.30 3.99
C LEU A 145 -0.91 13.13 4.15
N MET A 146 -1.22 12.47 3.03
CA MET A 146 -2.04 11.27 3.01
C MET A 146 -1.31 10.15 3.75
N ASP A 147 -2.07 9.41 4.55
CA ASP A 147 -1.60 8.17 5.16
C ASP A 147 -1.76 6.97 4.22
N LYS A 148 -1.04 5.92 4.51
CA LYS A 148 -0.93 4.71 3.69
C LYS A 148 -2.09 3.74 3.78
N HIS A 149 -2.92 3.83 4.85
CA HIS A 149 -3.84 2.75 5.17
C HIS A 149 -5.07 2.72 4.27
N GLU A 150 -5.66 3.88 3.97
CA GLU A 150 -6.93 3.90 3.28
C GLU A 150 -6.99 4.97 2.18
N PHE A 151 -7.39 4.51 1.00
CA PHE A 151 -7.84 5.32 -0.12
C PHE A 151 -8.95 4.56 -0.85
N HIS A 152 -10.08 5.21 -1.04
CA HIS A 152 -11.21 4.66 -1.77
C HIS A 152 -11.70 5.61 -2.83
N ILE A 153 -12.09 5.09 -3.99
CA ILE A 153 -12.77 5.86 -5.03
C ILE A 153 -14.27 5.65 -4.86
N ILE A 154 -14.98 6.76 -4.71
CA ILE A 154 -16.41 6.81 -4.49
C ILE A 154 -17.11 7.31 -5.76
N ASP A 155 -18.18 6.61 -6.16
CA ASP A 155 -19.02 6.96 -7.33
C ASP A 155 -18.21 7.24 -8.62
N GLU A 156 -17.05 6.60 -8.75
CA GLU A 156 -16.13 6.75 -9.90
C GLU A 156 -15.63 8.19 -10.13
N GLN A 157 -15.74 9.11 -9.17
CA GLN A 157 -15.40 10.53 -9.36
C GLN A 157 -14.53 11.11 -8.27
N THR A 158 -14.69 10.63 -7.04
CA THR A 158 -14.11 11.24 -5.86
C THR A 158 -13.27 10.24 -5.08
N GLY A 159 -12.30 10.74 -4.32
CA GLY A 159 -11.42 9.93 -3.50
C GLY A 159 -11.59 10.23 -2.02
N LEU A 160 -11.80 9.21 -1.22
CA LEU A 160 -11.73 9.27 0.24
C LEU A 160 -10.34 8.83 0.68
N LEU A 161 -9.67 9.66 1.48
CA LEU A 161 -8.36 9.35 2.01
C LEU A 161 -8.26 9.68 3.51
N GLN A 162 -7.28 9.08 4.14
CA GLN A 162 -6.99 9.26 5.56
C GLN A 162 -5.71 10.07 5.74
N VAL A 163 -5.72 10.91 6.78
CA VAL A 163 -4.56 11.70 7.22
C VAL A 163 -4.39 11.52 8.72
N TYR A 164 -3.17 11.37 9.17
CA TYR A 164 -2.80 11.45 10.57
C TYR A 164 -1.95 12.69 10.79
N GLN A 165 -2.54 13.72 11.38
CA GLN A 165 -1.92 15.03 11.59
C GLN A 165 -1.45 15.18 13.03
N PRO A 166 -0.15 15.32 13.28
CA PRO A 166 0.34 15.71 14.62
C PRO A 166 -0.15 17.11 14.99
N VAL A 167 -0.74 17.24 16.18
CA VAL A 167 -1.25 18.50 16.72
C VAL A 167 -0.61 18.76 18.07
N PRO A 168 -0.01 19.95 18.29
CA PRO A 168 0.51 20.32 19.61
C PRO A 168 -0.61 20.33 20.65
N THR A 169 -0.42 19.57 21.73
CA THR A 169 -1.44 19.42 22.78
C THR A 169 -0.74 19.18 24.11
N ASP A 170 -1.13 19.93 25.15
CA ASP A 170 -0.69 19.65 26.52
C ASP A 170 -1.44 18.42 27.06
N LEU A 171 -0.72 17.32 27.19
CA LEU A 171 -1.26 16.04 27.66
C LEU A 171 -1.11 15.83 29.18
N THR A 172 -0.56 16.79 29.92
CA THR A 172 -0.30 16.65 31.38
C THR A 172 -1.57 16.40 32.18
N ARG A 173 -2.72 16.94 31.74
CA ARG A 173 -4.01 16.71 32.40
C ARG A 173 -4.56 15.28 32.21
N TRP A 174 -3.98 14.49 31.33
CA TRP A 174 -4.29 13.07 31.13
C TRP A 174 -3.11 12.16 31.51
N ASP A 175 -2.30 12.59 32.48
CA ASP A 175 -1.10 11.88 32.95
C ASP A 175 -0.04 11.66 31.86
N GLY A 176 -0.09 12.45 30.77
CA GLY A 176 0.92 12.45 29.74
C GLY A 176 2.25 13.00 30.23
N ASN A 177 3.36 12.45 29.68
CA ASN A 177 4.69 12.96 29.98
C ASN A 177 4.81 14.43 29.53
N PRO A 178 5.37 15.34 30.35
CA PRO A 178 5.60 16.73 29.95
C PRO A 178 6.40 16.93 28.67
N GLU A 179 7.20 15.93 28.26
CA GLU A 179 7.92 15.91 26.99
C GLU A 179 7.06 15.45 25.80
N GLN A 180 5.90 14.87 26.07
CA GLN A 180 4.97 14.32 25.09
C GLN A 180 3.86 15.34 24.81
N GLN A 181 4.15 16.32 23.96
CA GLN A 181 3.27 17.48 23.71
C GLN A 181 2.55 17.44 22.37
N TRP A 182 2.26 16.26 21.88
CA TRP A 182 1.61 16.05 20.61
C TRP A 182 0.58 14.94 20.71
N ILE A 183 -0.59 15.19 20.10
CA ILE A 183 -1.59 14.17 19.82
C ILE A 183 -1.72 14.02 18.31
N VAL A 184 -2.12 12.86 17.84
CA VAL A 184 -2.38 12.64 16.43
C VAL A 184 -3.87 12.81 16.18
N ASP A 185 -4.24 13.78 15.34
CA ASP A 185 -5.59 13.96 14.83
C ASP A 185 -5.82 13.02 13.65
N ALA A 186 -6.79 12.15 13.77
CA ALA A 186 -7.26 11.34 12.65
C ALA A 186 -8.21 12.17 11.80
N ILE A 187 -7.80 12.41 10.55
CA ILE A 187 -8.53 13.26 9.62
C ILE A 187 -8.94 12.42 8.40
N PHE A 188 -10.18 12.57 7.99
CA PHE A 188 -10.66 12.06 6.72
C PHE A 188 -10.93 13.24 5.78
N GLN A 189 -10.43 13.13 4.55
CA GLN A 189 -10.63 14.14 3.52
C GLN A 189 -11.38 13.56 2.33
N GLY A 190 -12.31 14.35 1.78
CA GLY A 190 -13.14 13.89 0.68
C GLY A 190 -14.11 14.92 0.11
N ALA A 191 -15.05 14.53 -0.75
CA ALA A 191 -16.08 15.38 -1.37
C ALA A 191 -17.48 15.13 -0.83
N LEU A 192 -18.32 16.18 -0.84
CA LEU A 192 -19.75 16.06 -0.59
C LEU A 192 -20.49 15.60 -1.87
N CYS A 193 -21.04 14.42 -1.88
CA CYS A 193 -22.09 14.09 -2.83
C CYS A 193 -23.40 14.75 -2.36
N GLN A 194 -23.97 15.64 -3.15
CA GLN A 194 -25.33 16.16 -2.90
C GLN A 194 -26.35 15.05 -3.13
N ILE A 195 -26.66 14.28 -2.11
CA ILE A 195 -27.89 13.47 -2.13
C ILE A 195 -29.01 14.32 -1.57
N GLN A 196 -29.80 14.90 -2.47
CA GLN A 196 -31.14 15.36 -2.12
C GLN A 196 -32.04 14.11 -1.90
N SER A 197 -32.12 13.63 -0.69
CA SER A 197 -33.33 12.97 -0.19
C SER A 197 -33.26 12.75 1.32
N HIS A 198 -34.37 13.00 1.96
CA HIS A 198 -34.65 12.76 3.36
C HIS A 198 -34.16 11.39 3.86
N PHE A 199 -33.46 11.38 4.94
CA PHE A 199 -33.06 10.34 5.87
C PHE A 199 -31.54 10.06 5.92
N GLN A 200 -31.00 10.40 7.09
CA GLN A 200 -29.71 10.05 7.66
C GLN A 200 -28.48 10.72 7.01
N LYS A 201 -27.99 11.73 7.71
CA LYS A 201 -26.61 12.22 7.63
C LYS A 201 -25.61 11.09 7.96
N LEU A 202 -25.29 10.27 7.00
CA LEU A 202 -24.01 9.59 6.95
C LEU A 202 -23.07 10.58 6.25
N ILE A 203 -22.10 11.06 6.99
CA ILE A 203 -21.08 12.00 6.50
C ILE A 203 -20.18 11.19 5.56
N GLN A 204 -20.39 11.30 4.26
CA GLN A 204 -19.48 10.81 3.22
C GLN A 204 -18.50 11.91 2.85
N ILE A 205 -17.26 11.56 2.71
CA ILE A 205 -16.10 12.46 2.65
C ILE A 205 -15.28 12.15 1.39
N GLU A 206 -15.04 13.10 0.50
CA GLU A 206 -14.48 12.83 -0.83
C GLU A 206 -13.63 14.00 -1.40
N LEU A 207 -12.51 13.68 -2.11
CA LEU A 207 -11.73 14.61 -2.93
C LEU A 207 -12.07 14.43 -4.40
N ASN A 208 -12.19 15.53 -5.16
CA ASN A 208 -12.31 15.44 -6.61
C ASN A 208 -10.99 14.92 -7.20
N ILE A 209 -11.00 13.75 -7.79
CA ILE A 209 -9.78 13.11 -8.31
C ILE A 209 -9.22 13.89 -9.49
N GLU A 210 -10.05 14.47 -10.34
CA GLU A 210 -9.60 15.19 -11.53
C GLU A 210 -8.94 16.52 -11.19
N THR A 211 -9.50 17.29 -10.26
CA THR A 211 -8.99 18.63 -9.91
C THR A 211 -8.04 18.61 -8.71
N GLY A 212 -8.16 17.63 -7.83
CA GLY A 212 -7.49 17.61 -6.53
C GLY A 212 -8.12 18.54 -5.51
N GLU A 213 -9.30 19.09 -5.82
CA GLU A 213 -10.02 20.01 -4.93
C GLU A 213 -10.48 19.27 -3.68
N LEU A 214 -10.17 19.84 -2.52
CA LEU A 214 -10.68 19.37 -1.24
C LEU A 214 -12.12 19.84 -1.08
N LEU A 215 -13.04 18.91 -1.02
CA LEU A 215 -14.47 19.20 -0.93
C LEU A 215 -15.00 19.06 0.49
N PHE A 216 -14.34 18.24 1.32
CA PHE A 216 -14.69 18.07 2.73
C PHE A 216 -13.49 17.59 3.56
N GLU A 217 -13.47 18.00 4.83
CA GLU A 217 -12.50 17.52 5.82
C GLU A 217 -13.23 17.29 7.15
N TRP A 218 -13.05 16.12 7.75
CA TRP A 218 -13.49 15.80 9.09
C TRP A 218 -12.27 15.51 9.97
N SER A 219 -12.18 16.19 11.08
CA SER A 219 -11.10 16.05 12.07
C SER A 219 -11.67 15.42 13.33
N SER A 220 -11.02 14.40 13.85
CA SER A 220 -11.45 13.76 15.10
C SER A 220 -11.41 14.73 16.28
N LEU A 221 -10.37 15.53 16.38
CA LEU A 221 -10.22 16.49 17.50
C LEU A 221 -11.23 17.65 17.46
N ALA A 222 -11.80 17.94 16.29
CA ALA A 222 -12.86 18.94 16.17
C ALA A 222 -14.23 18.42 16.62
N HIS A 223 -14.41 17.09 16.74
CA HIS A 223 -15.69 16.45 17.02
C HIS A 223 -15.69 15.55 18.25
N VAL A 224 -14.53 15.05 18.65
CA VAL A 224 -14.37 14.15 19.79
C VAL A 224 -13.39 14.78 20.76
N SER A 225 -13.88 15.05 21.97
CA SER A 225 -12.99 15.56 23.03
C SER A 225 -12.04 14.46 23.50
N PRO A 226 -10.76 14.79 23.75
CA PRO A 226 -9.87 13.88 24.45
C PRO A 226 -10.30 13.55 25.89
N ASP A 227 -11.27 14.28 26.44
CA ASP A 227 -11.82 14.03 27.79
C ASP A 227 -12.88 12.90 27.81
N GLY A 228 -13.27 12.32 26.66
CA GLY A 228 -14.27 11.25 26.55
C GLY A 228 -15.66 11.75 26.27
#